data_a5e6db812d8845232dcbebae7c35419a
#
_entry.id   a5e6db812d8845232dcbebae7c35419a
#
_cell.length_a   1.000
_cell.length_b   1.000
_cell.length_c   1.000
_cell.angle_alpha   90.00
_cell.angle_beta   90.00
_cell.angle_gamma   90.00
#
_symmetry.space_group_name_H-M   'P 1'
#
loop_
_entity.id
_entity.type
_entity.pdbx_description
1 polymer ?
#
loop_
_entity_poly.entity_id
_entity_poly.type
_entity_poly.pdbx_seq_one_letter_code
_entity_poly.pdbx_strand_id
1 'polypeptide(L)'
;LLAEVEYLRPDLAVLDVRMPPTFRDEGVRAAVELRRRLPGIGILLLSQYVEGTYVQELLASGQGGLGYLLKDRVASLDELQDAVARVSAGGTVLDPQVVRELLARRTNPLAALTPRERDVLGLMAEGRTNVGIAERLVIGVGAVEKNVTAIFAKLGLDDTGSDHRRVLAVLAFLQA
;
A
#
# COMPACT_ATOMS: atom_id res chain seq x y z
N LEU A 1 -16.27 0.21 16.99
CA LEU A 1 -15.83 1.31 16.14
C LEU A 1 -16.79 1.54 14.96
N LEU A 2 -16.94 0.60 13.99
CA LEU A 2 -17.78 0.83 12.80
C LEU A 2 -19.24 1.18 13.14
N ALA A 3 -19.89 0.41 14.00
CA ALA A 3 -21.27 0.66 14.44
C ALA A 3 -21.43 2.02 15.14
N GLU A 4 -20.47 2.44 15.93
CA GLU A 4 -20.47 3.74 16.60
C GLU A 4 -20.34 4.90 15.61
N VAL A 5 -19.44 4.77 14.63
CA VAL A 5 -19.26 5.80 13.58
C VAL A 5 -20.51 5.91 12.70
N GLU A 6 -21.15 4.78 12.35
CA GLU A 6 -22.42 4.78 11.62
C GLU A 6 -23.56 5.46 12.41
N TYR A 7 -23.60 5.28 13.71
CA TYR A 7 -24.60 5.88 14.61
C TYR A 7 -24.35 7.38 14.80
N LEU A 8 -23.12 7.77 15.10
CA LEU A 8 -22.74 9.15 15.41
C LEU A 8 -22.59 10.03 14.15
N ARG A 9 -22.33 9.44 13.00
CA ARG A 9 -22.07 10.12 11.72
C ARG A 9 -21.14 11.32 11.86
N PRO A 10 -19.93 11.13 12.38
CA PRO A 10 -18.97 12.23 12.54
C PRO A 10 -18.48 12.71 11.16
N ASP A 11 -18.04 13.98 11.08
CA ASP A 11 -17.42 14.55 9.90
C ASP A 11 -16.04 13.97 9.63
N LEU A 12 -15.37 13.47 10.68
CA LEU A 12 -14.01 12.94 10.61
C LEU A 12 -13.82 11.82 11.63
N ALA A 13 -13.08 10.79 11.24
CA ALA A 13 -12.56 9.75 12.13
C ALA A 13 -11.03 9.83 12.21
N VAL A 14 -10.50 9.92 13.44
CA VAL A 14 -9.07 9.79 13.72
C VAL A 14 -8.80 8.34 14.12
N LEU A 15 -7.92 7.67 13.39
CA LEU A 15 -7.64 6.26 13.55
C LEU A 15 -6.15 6.00 13.73
N ASP A 16 -5.78 5.18 14.71
CA ASP A 16 -4.44 4.60 14.74
C ASP A 16 -4.34 3.50 13.69
N VAL A 17 -3.25 3.46 12.92
CA VAL A 17 -3.03 2.39 11.94
C VAL A 17 -3.01 1.03 12.62
N ARG A 18 -2.33 0.92 13.75
CA ARG A 18 -2.15 -0.33 14.51
C ARG A 18 -3.08 -0.39 15.72
N MET A 19 -4.20 -1.06 15.56
CA MET A 19 -5.18 -1.27 16.64
C MET A 19 -5.33 -2.77 16.99
N PRO A 20 -5.89 -3.10 18.18
CA PRO A 20 -6.27 -4.47 18.46
C PRO A 20 -7.18 -5.05 17.37
N PRO A 21 -7.18 -6.38 17.12
CA PRO A 21 -6.52 -7.42 17.92
C PRO A 21 -5.09 -7.74 17.51
N THR A 22 -4.65 -7.46 16.27
CA THR A 22 -3.35 -7.93 15.78
C THR A 22 -2.27 -6.85 15.76
N PHE A 23 -2.63 -5.59 15.93
CA PHE A 23 -1.74 -4.42 15.89
C PHE A 23 -0.94 -4.30 14.58
N ARG A 24 -1.57 -4.60 13.45
CA ARG A 24 -0.96 -4.52 12.12
C ARG A 24 -1.54 -3.37 11.29
N ASP A 25 -2.73 -3.59 10.75
CA ASP A 25 -3.37 -2.74 9.74
C ASP A 25 -4.86 -2.49 9.99
N GLU A 26 -5.33 -2.78 11.20
CA GLU A 26 -6.76 -2.70 11.54
C GLU A 26 -7.33 -1.31 11.32
N GLY A 27 -6.56 -0.27 11.62
CA GLY A 27 -7.00 1.12 11.41
C GLY A 27 -7.19 1.45 9.95
N VAL A 28 -6.32 0.93 9.09
CA VAL A 28 -6.45 1.14 7.65
C VAL A 28 -7.64 0.38 7.08
N ARG A 29 -7.83 -0.88 7.48
CA ARG A 29 -9.02 -1.65 7.09
C ARG A 29 -10.31 -0.98 7.56
N ALA A 30 -10.30 -0.46 8.78
CA ALA A 30 -11.42 0.32 9.29
C ALA A 30 -11.66 1.58 8.45
N ALA A 31 -10.61 2.31 8.06
CA ALA A 31 -10.69 3.48 7.21
C ALA A 31 -11.30 3.18 5.84
N VAL A 32 -10.84 2.11 5.18
CA VAL A 32 -11.39 1.65 3.88
C VAL A 32 -12.87 1.30 4.01
N GLU A 33 -13.24 0.54 5.05
CA GLU A 33 -14.63 0.14 5.27
C GLU A 33 -15.52 1.33 5.65
N LEU A 34 -15.02 2.29 6.45
CA LEU A 34 -15.74 3.51 6.77
C LEU A 34 -16.03 4.35 5.52
N ARG A 35 -15.06 4.52 4.63
CA ARG A 35 -15.26 5.24 3.37
C ARG A 35 -16.27 4.56 2.46
N ARG A 36 -16.27 3.23 2.43
CA ARG A 36 -17.25 2.47 1.66
C ARG A 36 -18.68 2.69 2.16
N ARG A 37 -18.86 2.76 3.50
CA ARG A 37 -20.20 2.93 4.14
C ARG A 37 -20.65 4.38 4.22
N LEU A 38 -19.72 5.30 4.43
CA LEU A 38 -19.94 6.72 4.60
C LEU A 38 -19.07 7.52 3.62
N PRO A 39 -19.47 7.62 2.35
CA PRO A 39 -18.71 8.28 1.30
C PRO A 39 -18.52 9.75 1.58
N GLY A 40 -17.84 10.34 2.23
CA GLY A 40 -17.70 11.77 2.59
C GLY A 40 -17.10 11.98 3.96
N ILE A 41 -16.94 10.88 4.75
CA ILE A 41 -16.27 10.97 6.03
C ILE A 41 -14.77 11.30 5.82
N GLY A 42 -14.26 12.28 6.57
CA GLY A 42 -12.83 12.54 6.66
C GLY A 42 -12.14 11.41 7.43
N ILE A 43 -10.98 10.98 6.96
CA ILE A 43 -10.15 9.98 7.66
C ILE A 43 -8.78 10.59 7.95
N LEU A 44 -8.40 10.64 9.21
CA LEU A 44 -7.05 11.01 9.65
C LEU A 44 -6.37 9.80 10.29
N LEU A 45 -5.42 9.22 9.60
CA LEU A 45 -4.59 8.12 10.10
C LEU A 45 -3.41 8.65 10.89
N LEU A 46 -3.18 8.08 12.06
CA LEU A 46 -2.00 8.29 12.87
C LEU A 46 -1.17 7.03 12.91
N SER A 47 0.14 7.12 12.64
CA SER A 47 1.04 5.97 12.62
C SER A 47 2.39 6.30 13.24
N GLN A 48 3.07 5.30 13.80
CA GLN A 48 4.49 5.42 14.18
C GLN A 48 5.42 5.23 12.99
N TYR A 49 4.95 4.57 11.91
CA TYR A 49 5.77 4.21 10.75
C TYR A 49 5.06 4.58 9.45
N VAL A 50 5.85 4.73 8.39
CA VAL A 50 5.29 4.94 7.05
C VAL A 50 4.88 3.58 6.46
N GLU A 51 3.59 3.41 6.21
CA GLU A 51 3.02 2.20 5.60
C GLU A 51 2.39 2.56 4.24
N GLY A 52 3.25 2.89 3.28
CA GLY A 52 2.87 3.50 2.00
C GLY A 52 1.90 2.69 1.14
N THR A 53 1.83 1.35 1.29
CA THR A 53 0.90 0.50 0.52
C THR A 53 -0.56 0.87 0.81
N TYR A 54 -0.89 1.06 2.08
CA TYR A 54 -2.25 1.40 2.50
C TYR A 54 -2.66 2.83 2.16
N VAL A 55 -1.68 3.76 2.20
CA VAL A 55 -1.93 5.15 1.78
C VAL A 55 -2.27 5.21 0.29
N GLN A 56 -1.61 4.41 -0.55
CA GLN A 56 -1.93 4.33 -1.98
C GLN A 56 -3.36 3.84 -2.23
N GLU A 57 -3.81 2.80 -1.53
CA GLU A 57 -5.16 2.28 -1.65
C GLU A 57 -6.22 3.33 -1.29
N LEU A 58 -6.01 4.04 -0.18
CA LEU A 58 -6.92 5.11 0.25
C LEU A 58 -6.91 6.32 -0.69
N LEU A 59 -5.75 6.69 -1.24
CA LEU A 59 -5.64 7.78 -2.22
C LEU A 59 -6.23 7.39 -3.57
N ALA A 60 -6.13 6.13 -3.99
CA ALA A 60 -6.68 5.63 -5.26
C ALA A 60 -8.20 5.74 -5.33
N SER A 61 -8.90 5.81 -4.20
CA SER A 61 -10.35 6.03 -4.16
C SER A 61 -10.78 7.38 -4.75
N GLY A 62 -9.85 8.32 -4.97
CA GLY A 62 -10.10 9.65 -5.52
C GLY A 62 -10.96 10.57 -4.64
N GLN A 63 -11.41 10.09 -3.49
CA GLN A 63 -12.19 10.87 -2.53
C GLN A 63 -11.26 11.74 -1.69
N GLY A 64 -11.55 13.03 -1.60
CA GLY A 64 -10.89 13.95 -0.67
C GLY A 64 -11.09 13.55 0.81
N GLY A 65 -10.63 14.37 1.75
CA GLY A 65 -10.80 14.10 3.18
C GLY A 65 -9.89 12.97 3.70
N LEU A 66 -8.62 12.95 3.30
CA LEU A 66 -7.64 11.99 3.79
C LEU A 66 -6.46 12.68 4.45
N GLY A 67 -6.15 12.27 5.68
CA GLY A 67 -4.92 12.63 6.38
C GLY A 67 -4.10 11.40 6.75
N TYR A 68 -2.78 11.51 6.68
CA TYR A 68 -1.84 10.55 7.23
C TYR A 68 -0.68 11.30 7.89
N LEU A 69 -0.58 11.19 9.19
CA LEU A 69 0.46 11.83 10.00
C LEU A 69 1.28 10.79 10.77
N LEU A 70 2.56 11.07 10.92
CA LEU A 70 3.44 10.31 11.80
C LEU A 70 3.33 10.85 13.23
N LYS A 71 3.06 9.99 14.22
CA LYS A 71 2.87 10.37 15.63
C LYS A 71 4.07 11.13 16.19
N ASP A 72 5.28 10.74 15.83
CA ASP A 72 6.53 11.36 16.30
C ASP A 72 6.77 12.75 15.66
N ARG A 73 5.98 13.12 14.67
CA ARG A 73 6.11 14.37 13.93
C ARG A 73 4.95 15.35 14.15
N VAL A 74 3.93 14.93 14.87
CA VAL A 74 2.88 15.83 15.36
C VAL A 74 3.46 16.60 16.55
N ALA A 75 4.14 17.72 16.25
CA ALA A 75 4.90 18.47 17.25
C ALA A 75 4.02 19.31 18.17
N SER A 76 2.79 19.62 17.75
CA SER A 76 1.89 20.48 18.53
C SER A 76 0.42 20.12 18.33
N LEU A 77 -0.40 20.55 19.28
CA LEU A 77 -1.85 20.44 19.19
C LEU A 77 -2.39 21.27 18.00
N ASP A 78 -1.78 22.40 17.71
CA ASP A 78 -2.21 23.29 16.63
C ASP A 78 -2.04 22.62 15.26
N GLU A 79 -0.95 21.87 15.04
CA GLU A 79 -0.75 21.08 13.81
C GLU A 79 -1.81 20.00 13.65
N LEU A 80 -2.16 19.31 14.74
CA LEU A 80 -3.22 18.31 14.71
C LEU A 80 -4.58 18.96 14.41
N GLN A 81 -4.88 20.11 15.02
CA GLN A 81 -6.12 20.84 14.77
C GLN A 81 -6.22 21.33 13.31
N ASP A 82 -5.12 21.86 12.75
CA ASP A 82 -5.09 22.24 11.31
C ASP A 82 -5.33 21.04 10.41
N ALA A 83 -4.68 19.91 10.68
CA ALA A 83 -4.88 18.69 9.92
C ALA A 83 -6.35 18.21 10.00
N VAL A 84 -6.95 18.21 11.19
CA VAL A 84 -8.37 17.86 11.41
C VAL A 84 -9.27 18.78 10.61
N ALA A 85 -9.07 20.10 10.69
CA ALA A 85 -9.89 21.07 9.97
C ALA A 85 -9.82 20.89 8.45
N ARG A 86 -8.61 20.71 7.92
CA ARG A 86 -8.39 20.51 6.48
C ARG A 86 -8.99 19.20 5.97
N VAL A 87 -8.81 18.10 6.71
CA VAL A 87 -9.36 16.79 6.33
C VAL A 87 -10.88 16.80 6.41
N SER A 88 -11.47 17.41 7.44
CA SER A 88 -12.93 17.56 7.58
C SER A 88 -13.54 18.38 6.43
N ALA A 89 -12.78 19.36 5.91
CA ALA A 89 -13.18 20.16 4.73
C ALA A 89 -12.96 19.43 3.39
N GLY A 90 -12.61 18.15 3.40
CA GLY A 90 -12.36 17.37 2.19
C GLY A 90 -10.93 17.50 1.63
N GLY A 91 -10.02 18.18 2.32
CA GLY A 91 -8.63 18.32 1.93
C GLY A 91 -7.80 17.07 2.16
N THR A 92 -6.57 17.07 1.63
CA THR A 92 -5.60 15.99 1.87
C THR A 92 -4.42 16.53 2.66
N VAL A 93 -4.03 15.82 3.73
CA VAL A 93 -2.90 16.14 4.60
C VAL A 93 -1.99 14.92 4.72
N LEU A 94 -0.79 14.98 4.14
CA LEU A 94 0.17 13.89 4.19
C LEU A 94 1.48 14.38 4.82
N ASP A 95 2.03 13.58 5.73
CA ASP A 95 3.38 13.83 6.24
C ASP A 95 4.39 13.82 5.06
N PRO A 96 5.35 14.76 5.02
CA PRO A 96 6.35 14.81 3.95
C PRO A 96 7.16 13.52 3.77
N GLN A 97 7.35 12.74 4.83
CA GLN A 97 8.03 11.45 4.75
C GLN A 97 7.16 10.40 4.04
N VAL A 98 5.86 10.42 4.29
CA VAL A 98 4.89 9.56 3.58
C VAL A 98 4.90 9.90 2.09
N VAL A 99 4.90 11.18 1.74
CA VAL A 99 4.97 11.64 0.34
C VAL A 99 6.27 11.16 -0.33
N ARG A 100 7.43 11.31 0.34
CA ARG A 100 8.71 10.80 -0.18
C ARG A 100 8.67 9.31 -0.44
N GLU A 101 8.10 8.53 0.46
CA GLU A 101 8.03 7.07 0.29
C GLU A 101 7.06 6.66 -0.81
N LEU A 102 5.94 7.37 -0.97
CA LEU A 102 5.02 7.16 -2.08
C LEU A 102 5.68 7.45 -3.43
N LEU A 103 6.48 8.51 -3.51
CA LEU A 103 7.23 8.85 -4.72
C LEU A 103 8.36 7.83 -5.00
N ALA A 104 9.10 7.42 -3.96
CA ALA A 104 10.14 6.40 -4.10
C ALA A 104 9.58 5.06 -4.59
N ARG A 105 8.38 4.67 -4.14
CA ARG A 105 7.71 3.47 -4.63
C ARG A 105 7.27 3.57 -6.08
N ARG A 106 6.88 4.76 -6.55
CA ARG A 106 6.57 5.00 -7.97
C ARG A 106 7.79 4.90 -8.87
N THR A 107 8.98 5.21 -8.35
CA THR A 107 10.25 5.11 -9.08
C THR A 107 10.90 3.73 -8.99
N ASN A 108 10.51 2.90 -8.01
CA ASN A 108 11.01 1.53 -7.86
C ASN A 108 9.86 0.52 -8.00
N PRO A 109 9.62 -0.02 -9.19
CA PRO A 109 8.56 -0.97 -9.44
C PRO A 109 8.69 -2.25 -8.59
N LEU A 110 9.90 -2.56 -8.12
CA LEU A 110 10.16 -3.75 -7.30
C LEU A 110 9.78 -3.57 -5.82
N ALA A 111 9.46 -2.36 -5.38
CA ALA A 111 9.13 -2.10 -3.97
C ALA A 111 7.86 -2.85 -3.51
N ALA A 112 6.96 -3.17 -4.45
CA ALA A 112 5.73 -3.94 -4.19
C ALA A 112 5.96 -5.45 -4.03
N LEU A 113 7.15 -5.96 -4.39
CA LEU A 113 7.46 -7.38 -4.34
C LEU A 113 7.85 -7.82 -2.93
N THR A 114 7.32 -8.97 -2.51
CA THR A 114 7.79 -9.67 -1.31
C THR A 114 9.24 -10.14 -1.47
N PRO A 115 9.97 -10.45 -0.39
CA PRO A 115 11.31 -11.03 -0.48
C PRO A 115 11.33 -12.28 -1.38
N ARG A 116 10.34 -13.16 -1.25
CA ARG A 116 10.24 -14.39 -2.05
C ARG A 116 10.02 -14.12 -3.54
N GLU A 117 9.19 -13.15 -3.88
CA GLU A 117 8.97 -12.73 -5.26
C GLU A 117 10.23 -12.09 -5.85
N ARG A 118 11.00 -11.35 -5.07
CA ARG A 118 12.31 -10.81 -5.51
C ARG A 118 13.32 -11.91 -5.79
N ASP A 119 13.39 -12.94 -4.93
CA ASP A 119 14.25 -14.10 -5.16
C ASP A 119 13.89 -14.79 -6.48
N VAL A 120 12.60 -15.02 -6.72
CA VAL A 120 12.10 -15.62 -7.97
C VAL A 120 12.45 -14.74 -9.17
N LEU A 121 12.22 -13.44 -9.09
CA LEU A 121 12.49 -12.50 -10.18
C LEU A 121 13.99 -12.38 -10.46
N GLY A 122 14.84 -12.38 -9.44
CA GLY A 122 16.30 -12.43 -9.59
C GLY A 122 16.75 -13.67 -10.38
N LEU A 123 16.23 -14.85 -10.03
CA LEU A 123 16.54 -16.08 -10.76
C LEU A 123 15.95 -16.11 -12.17
N MET A 124 14.82 -15.44 -12.41
CA MET A 124 14.31 -15.20 -13.77
C MET A 124 15.27 -14.32 -14.58
N ALA A 125 15.86 -13.29 -13.97
CA ALA A 125 16.85 -12.42 -14.58
C ALA A 125 18.16 -13.15 -14.91
N GLU A 126 18.51 -14.19 -14.15
CA GLU A 126 19.61 -15.12 -14.48
C GLU A 126 19.29 -16.05 -15.68
N GLY A 127 18.08 -15.96 -16.25
CA GLY A 127 17.66 -16.80 -17.38
C GLY A 127 17.14 -18.19 -16.98
N ARG A 128 16.88 -18.46 -15.70
CA ARG A 128 16.43 -19.79 -15.24
C ARG A 128 14.98 -20.05 -15.62
N THR A 129 14.68 -21.32 -15.94
CA THR A 129 13.30 -21.82 -16.12
C THR A 129 12.59 -21.94 -14.76
N ASN A 130 11.26 -22.08 -14.76
CA ASN A 130 10.51 -22.30 -13.51
C ASN A 130 10.96 -23.59 -12.78
N VAL A 131 11.36 -24.62 -13.51
CA VAL A 131 11.95 -25.84 -12.93
C VAL A 131 13.27 -25.54 -12.24
N GLY A 132 14.20 -24.85 -12.90
CA GLY A 132 15.49 -24.47 -12.33
C GLY A 132 15.37 -23.51 -11.13
N ILE A 133 14.33 -22.65 -11.12
CA ILE A 133 14.00 -21.79 -9.96
C ILE A 133 13.47 -22.65 -8.81
N ALA A 134 12.58 -23.60 -9.10
CA ALA A 134 12.02 -24.52 -8.10
C ALA A 134 13.11 -25.31 -7.40
N GLU A 135 14.03 -25.87 -8.15
CA GLU A 135 15.20 -26.61 -7.63
C GLU A 135 16.09 -25.70 -6.77
N ARG A 136 16.41 -24.49 -7.24
CA ARG A 136 17.30 -23.55 -6.54
C ARG A 136 16.72 -23.07 -5.23
N LEU A 137 15.40 -22.84 -5.17
CA LEU A 137 14.69 -22.34 -4.00
C LEU A 137 14.10 -23.44 -3.12
N VAL A 138 14.25 -24.70 -3.52
CA VAL A 138 13.73 -25.89 -2.82
C VAL A 138 12.21 -25.79 -2.59
N ILE A 139 11.47 -25.50 -3.67
CA ILE A 139 9.99 -25.42 -3.67
C ILE A 139 9.40 -26.12 -4.87
N GLY A 140 8.09 -26.35 -4.86
CA GLY A 140 7.39 -26.94 -6.02
C GLY A 140 7.27 -25.94 -7.20
N VAL A 141 7.26 -26.46 -8.42
CA VAL A 141 7.10 -25.64 -9.65
C VAL A 141 5.82 -24.80 -9.59
N GLY A 142 4.70 -25.36 -9.11
CA GLY A 142 3.45 -24.62 -8.95
C GLY A 142 3.53 -23.44 -7.96
N ALA A 143 4.45 -23.50 -6.97
CA ALA A 143 4.72 -22.37 -6.11
C ALA A 143 5.51 -21.27 -6.85
N VAL A 144 6.44 -21.64 -7.73
CA VAL A 144 7.13 -20.69 -8.61
C VAL A 144 6.14 -19.99 -9.53
N GLU A 145 5.23 -20.74 -10.16
CA GLU A 145 4.21 -20.18 -11.06
C GLU A 145 3.30 -19.17 -10.36
N LYS A 146 2.88 -19.48 -9.13
CA LYS A 146 2.12 -18.54 -8.31
C LYS A 146 2.89 -17.23 -8.03
N ASN A 147 4.18 -17.34 -7.68
CA ASN A 147 5.03 -16.17 -7.49
C ASN A 147 5.20 -15.38 -8.80
N VAL A 148 5.43 -16.03 -9.93
CA VAL A 148 5.54 -15.37 -11.24
C VAL A 148 4.25 -14.61 -11.60
N THR A 149 3.10 -15.22 -11.39
CA THR A 149 1.80 -14.56 -11.60
C THR A 149 1.63 -13.33 -10.69
N ALA A 150 1.98 -13.47 -9.41
CA ALA A 150 1.94 -12.35 -8.46
C ALA A 150 2.91 -11.22 -8.83
N ILE A 151 4.13 -11.56 -9.31
CA ILE A 151 5.10 -10.60 -9.83
C ILE A 151 4.51 -9.81 -10.98
N PHE A 152 3.94 -10.48 -12.00
CA PHE A 152 3.36 -9.81 -13.16
C PHE A 152 2.23 -8.86 -12.75
N ALA A 153 1.32 -9.29 -11.87
CA ALA A 153 0.25 -8.44 -11.37
C ALA A 153 0.78 -7.20 -10.62
N LYS A 154 1.80 -7.38 -9.76
CA LYS A 154 2.40 -6.27 -8.99
C LYS A 154 3.22 -5.30 -9.83
N LEU A 155 3.78 -5.77 -10.94
CA LEU A 155 4.49 -4.93 -11.91
C LEU A 155 3.54 -4.31 -12.95
N GLY A 156 2.23 -4.58 -12.89
CA GLY A 156 1.26 -4.07 -13.84
C GLY A 156 1.41 -4.65 -15.25
N LEU A 157 1.91 -5.89 -15.35
CA LEU A 157 2.12 -6.59 -16.63
C LEU A 157 0.89 -7.45 -16.96
N ASP A 158 -0.14 -6.81 -17.51
CA ASP A 158 -1.36 -7.47 -17.93
C ASP A 158 -1.14 -8.39 -19.13
N ASP A 159 -2.04 -9.39 -19.30
CA ASP A 159 -1.98 -10.31 -20.44
C ASP A 159 -2.63 -9.68 -21.66
N THR A 160 -1.84 -8.89 -22.39
CA THR A 160 -2.29 -8.23 -23.64
C THR A 160 -2.15 -9.15 -24.86
N GLY A 161 -1.61 -10.35 -24.67
CA GLY A 161 -1.35 -11.32 -25.76
C GLY A 161 -0.23 -10.95 -26.75
N SER A 162 0.30 -9.73 -26.67
CA SER A 162 1.35 -9.21 -27.57
C SER A 162 2.73 -9.15 -26.93
N ASP A 163 2.82 -9.10 -25.59
CA ASP A 163 4.06 -8.83 -24.88
C ASP A 163 4.58 -10.04 -24.11
N HIS A 164 5.89 -10.25 -24.17
CA HIS A 164 6.55 -11.28 -23.37
C HIS A 164 6.73 -10.79 -21.91
N ARG A 165 5.68 -10.91 -21.07
CA ARG A 165 5.64 -10.46 -19.66
C ARG A 165 6.89 -10.86 -18.88
N ARG A 166 7.43 -12.05 -19.11
CA ARG A 166 8.67 -12.49 -18.46
C ARG A 166 9.86 -11.60 -18.79
N VAL A 167 9.99 -11.18 -20.05
CA VAL A 167 11.06 -10.27 -20.49
C VAL A 167 10.85 -8.89 -19.85
N LEU A 168 9.62 -8.36 -19.86
CA LEU A 168 9.31 -7.07 -19.26
C LEU A 168 9.58 -7.06 -17.75
N ALA A 169 9.26 -8.14 -17.03
CA ALA A 169 9.56 -8.26 -15.60
C ALA A 169 11.07 -8.27 -15.34
N VAL A 170 11.86 -8.98 -16.16
CA VAL A 170 13.33 -8.98 -16.07
C VAL A 170 13.90 -7.60 -16.36
N LEU A 171 13.42 -6.90 -17.38
CA LEU A 171 13.85 -5.52 -17.68
C LEU A 171 13.55 -4.57 -16.51
N ALA A 172 12.37 -4.66 -15.91
CA ALA A 172 12.03 -3.87 -14.73
C ALA A 172 12.97 -4.16 -13.54
N PHE A 173 13.42 -5.42 -13.38
CA PHE A 173 14.38 -5.81 -12.35
C PHE A 173 15.78 -5.24 -12.59
N LEU A 174 16.23 -5.21 -13.85
CA LEU A 174 17.56 -4.73 -14.21
C LEU A 174 17.67 -3.19 -14.21
N GLN A 175 16.53 -2.48 -14.24
CA GLN A 175 16.45 -1.02 -14.25
C GLN A 175 16.21 -0.40 -12.87
N ALA A 176 15.93 -1.21 -11.85
CA ALA A 176 15.63 -0.78 -10.49
C ALA A 176 16.87 -0.76 -9.60
#